data_437d014876f7ffca97aadc6e5235dd72
#
_entry.id   437d014876f7ffca97aadc6e5235dd72
#
_cell.length_a   1.000
_cell.length_b   1.000
_cell.length_c   1.000
_cell.angle_alpha   90.00
_cell.angle_beta   90.00
_cell.angle_gamma   90.00
#
_symmetry.space_group_name_H-M   'P 1'
#
loop_
_entity.id
_entity.type
_entity.pdbx_description
1 polymer ?
#
loop_
_entity_poly.entity_id
_entity_poly.type
_entity_poly.pdbx_seq_one_letter_code
_entity_poly.pdbx_strand_id
1 'polypeptide(L)'
;MNDNSMTGQVAIVTGAARGFGLAISERLMQRGVRVFGWDQEPSPIVGDKRFLGVERIDVTDLDAVQSAVEATLLTAGQIHILVNNAGINGPQIPVEDYPLENWERVIAVDLTAVFLCTRTIVPHMKQAGYGRIVSIASQAGKEGIANVSAYNAAKAGVIGFMKGISSELASFGITANSITPTLAETDLMKEMSDDYIAGIKERTLMGRLCQVEEVADMVAFVASPACSYSSGACFDVSGGRAQY
;
A
#
# COMPACT_ATOMS: atom_id res chain seq x y z
N MET A 1 19.98 -11.56 11.99
CA MET A 1 18.68 -12.12 11.57
C MET A 1 18.83 -12.61 10.15
N ASN A 2 18.46 -13.85 9.84
CA ASN A 2 18.58 -14.36 8.47
C ASN A 2 17.71 -13.52 7.53
N ASP A 3 18.30 -12.89 6.54
CA ASP A 3 17.60 -12.11 5.48
C ASP A 3 16.61 -12.97 4.66
N ASN A 4 16.63 -14.28 4.84
CA ASN A 4 15.80 -15.27 4.14
C ASN A 4 14.54 -15.70 4.90
N SER A 5 14.13 -14.97 5.96
CA SER A 5 12.94 -15.36 6.75
C SER A 5 11.61 -15.32 5.95
N MET A 6 11.59 -14.67 4.78
CA MET A 6 10.42 -14.56 3.88
C MET A 6 10.58 -15.39 2.60
N THR A 7 11.65 -16.18 2.46
CA THR A 7 11.91 -16.99 1.27
C THR A 7 10.77 -17.96 1.00
N GLY A 8 10.29 -17.95 -0.25
CA GLY A 8 9.20 -18.79 -0.70
C GLY A 8 7.79 -18.22 -0.46
N GLN A 9 7.65 -17.17 0.35
CA GLN A 9 6.38 -16.46 0.47
C GLN A 9 5.98 -15.82 -0.86
N VAL A 10 4.68 -15.59 -1.02
CA VAL A 10 4.10 -14.96 -2.21
C VAL A 10 3.40 -13.68 -1.79
N ALA A 11 3.71 -12.59 -2.45
CA ALA A 11 3.08 -11.30 -2.25
C ALA A 11 2.32 -10.83 -3.49
N ILE A 12 1.20 -10.15 -3.25
CA ILE A 12 0.54 -9.30 -4.23
C ILE A 12 0.80 -7.86 -3.84
N VAL A 13 1.25 -7.04 -4.81
CA VAL A 13 1.45 -5.60 -4.63
C VAL A 13 0.61 -4.87 -5.67
N THR A 14 -0.36 -4.07 -5.22
CA THR A 14 -1.17 -3.24 -6.13
C THR A 14 -0.48 -1.93 -6.44
N GLY A 15 -0.63 -1.40 -7.67
CA GLY A 15 0.09 -0.22 -8.13
C GLY A 15 1.61 -0.46 -8.23
N ALA A 16 2.02 -1.64 -8.73
CA ALA A 16 3.40 -2.13 -8.68
C ALA A 16 4.31 -1.61 -9.80
N ALA A 17 3.77 -0.87 -10.77
CA ALA A 17 4.55 -0.45 -11.95
C ALA A 17 5.52 0.71 -11.68
N ARG A 18 5.30 1.51 -10.63
CA ARG A 18 6.10 2.70 -10.34
C ARG A 18 6.07 3.08 -8.85
N GLY A 19 6.89 4.08 -8.49
CA GLY A 19 6.87 4.72 -7.15
C GLY A 19 7.02 3.73 -6.01
N PHE A 20 6.21 3.89 -4.97
CA PHE A 20 6.25 3.00 -3.80
C PHE A 20 6.01 1.53 -4.16
N GLY A 21 5.03 1.24 -5.04
CA GLY A 21 4.69 -0.13 -5.39
C GLY A 21 5.84 -0.87 -6.06
N LEU A 22 6.60 -0.21 -6.93
CA LEU A 22 7.80 -0.76 -7.55
C LEU A 22 8.89 -1.00 -6.50
N ALA A 23 9.23 0.01 -5.68
CA ALA A 23 10.24 -0.12 -4.64
C ALA A 23 9.90 -1.21 -3.60
N ILE A 24 8.61 -1.30 -3.22
CA ILE A 24 8.11 -2.36 -2.34
C ILE A 24 8.29 -3.75 -2.98
N SER A 25 7.94 -3.88 -4.26
CA SER A 25 8.10 -5.14 -4.99
C SER A 25 9.56 -5.59 -5.01
N GLU A 26 10.48 -4.69 -5.36
CA GLU A 26 11.92 -4.94 -5.36
C GLU A 26 12.44 -5.31 -3.96
N ARG A 27 12.01 -4.58 -2.92
CA ARG A 27 12.42 -4.85 -1.54
C ARG A 27 11.93 -6.21 -1.03
N LEU A 28 10.68 -6.58 -1.33
CA LEU A 28 10.14 -7.90 -0.98
C LEU A 28 10.91 -9.02 -1.70
N MET A 29 11.23 -8.83 -2.99
CA MET A 29 12.07 -9.79 -3.73
C MET A 29 13.47 -9.93 -3.14
N GLN A 30 14.10 -8.83 -2.70
CA GLN A 30 15.41 -8.89 -1.99
C GLN A 30 15.33 -9.72 -0.71
N ARG A 31 14.15 -9.79 -0.07
CA ARG A 31 13.87 -10.65 1.10
C ARG A 31 13.49 -12.09 0.73
N GLY A 32 13.54 -12.45 -0.55
CA GLY A 32 13.24 -13.80 -1.03
C GLY A 32 11.76 -14.08 -1.31
N VAL A 33 10.91 -13.06 -1.30
CA VAL A 33 9.48 -13.17 -1.63
C VAL A 33 9.30 -13.25 -3.14
N ARG A 34 8.36 -14.07 -3.60
CA ARG A 34 7.89 -14.06 -4.98
C ARG A 34 6.74 -13.05 -5.09
N VAL A 35 6.82 -12.14 -6.06
CA VAL A 35 5.89 -10.99 -6.15
C VAL A 35 5.07 -11.04 -7.44
N PHE A 36 3.76 -10.92 -7.31
CA PHE A 36 2.84 -10.52 -8.37
C PHE A 36 2.55 -9.03 -8.25
N GLY A 37 2.81 -8.27 -9.32
CA GLY A 37 2.34 -6.90 -9.45
C GLY A 37 0.92 -6.87 -10.01
N TRP A 38 0.05 -6.07 -9.43
CA TRP A 38 -1.26 -5.74 -10.01
C TRP A 38 -1.28 -4.26 -10.37
N ASP A 39 -1.37 -3.95 -11.66
CA ASP A 39 -1.33 -2.58 -12.15
C ASP A 39 -2.07 -2.47 -13.50
N GLN A 40 -2.41 -1.28 -13.90
CA GLN A 40 -2.89 -1.00 -15.26
C GLN A 40 -1.75 -0.88 -16.27
N GLU A 41 -0.53 -0.59 -15.79
CA GLU A 41 0.67 -0.39 -16.58
C GLU A 41 1.67 -1.56 -16.40
N PRO A 42 2.53 -1.81 -17.38
CA PRO A 42 3.55 -2.83 -17.26
C PRO A 42 4.62 -2.43 -16.24
N SER A 43 5.16 -3.41 -15.51
CA SER A 43 6.28 -3.18 -14.61
C SER A 43 7.61 -3.10 -15.37
N PRO A 44 8.55 -2.25 -14.92
CA PRO A 44 9.92 -2.23 -15.44
C PRO A 44 10.77 -3.42 -14.96
N ILE A 45 10.29 -4.22 -14.01
CA ILE A 45 11.03 -5.39 -13.49
C ILE A 45 11.09 -6.48 -14.57
N VAL A 46 12.29 -6.76 -15.06
CA VAL A 46 12.54 -7.80 -16.06
C VAL A 46 13.66 -8.73 -15.61
N GLY A 47 13.54 -10.02 -15.94
CA GLY A 47 14.62 -10.99 -15.74
C GLY A 47 14.79 -11.52 -14.31
N ASP A 48 14.10 -11.01 -13.32
CA ASP A 48 14.11 -11.57 -11.96
C ASP A 48 13.04 -12.67 -11.82
N LYS A 49 13.49 -13.90 -11.55
CA LYS A 49 12.59 -15.07 -11.39
C LYS A 49 11.65 -14.99 -10.18
N ARG A 50 11.90 -14.06 -9.25
CA ARG A 50 11.03 -13.81 -8.11
C ARG A 50 9.87 -12.89 -8.49
N PHE A 51 9.99 -12.12 -9.57
CA PHE A 51 8.88 -11.37 -10.13
C PHE A 51 8.05 -12.28 -11.04
N LEU A 52 6.85 -12.62 -10.60
CA LEU A 52 6.00 -13.59 -11.28
C LEU A 52 5.16 -12.97 -12.41
N GLY A 53 5.25 -11.66 -12.57
CA GLY A 53 4.59 -10.89 -13.61
C GLY A 53 3.66 -9.80 -13.09
N VAL A 54 3.04 -9.10 -14.04
CA VAL A 54 1.98 -8.11 -13.75
C VAL A 54 0.67 -8.65 -14.28
N GLU A 55 -0.31 -8.76 -13.37
CA GLU A 55 -1.70 -8.87 -13.79
C GLU A 55 -2.23 -7.47 -14.11
N ARG A 56 -2.63 -7.29 -15.34
CA ARG A 56 -3.12 -5.99 -15.82
C ARG A 56 -4.59 -5.82 -15.46
N ILE A 57 -4.84 -5.17 -14.33
CA ILE A 57 -6.20 -5.01 -13.78
C ILE A 57 -6.49 -3.58 -13.33
N ASP A 58 -7.77 -3.22 -13.31
CA ASP A 58 -8.28 -2.14 -12.49
C ASP A 58 -8.74 -2.71 -11.14
N VAL A 59 -8.08 -2.32 -10.06
CA VAL A 59 -8.39 -2.80 -8.70
C VAL A 59 -9.76 -2.35 -8.19
N THR A 60 -10.44 -1.46 -8.88
CA THR A 60 -11.82 -1.04 -8.60
C THR A 60 -12.87 -1.98 -9.20
N ASP A 61 -12.45 -2.90 -10.08
CA ASP A 61 -13.30 -3.93 -10.69
C ASP A 61 -13.18 -5.23 -9.88
N LEU A 62 -14.29 -5.62 -9.23
CA LEU A 62 -14.33 -6.82 -8.40
C LEU A 62 -14.08 -8.10 -9.19
N ASP A 63 -14.62 -8.22 -10.39
CA ASP A 63 -14.48 -9.43 -11.21
C ASP A 63 -13.03 -9.58 -11.70
N ALA A 64 -12.38 -8.46 -12.06
CA ALA A 64 -10.96 -8.43 -12.38
C ALA A 64 -10.09 -8.84 -11.18
N VAL A 65 -10.40 -8.33 -9.97
CA VAL A 65 -9.69 -8.69 -8.74
C VAL A 65 -9.85 -10.18 -8.43
N GLN A 66 -11.06 -10.74 -8.56
CA GLN A 66 -11.30 -12.17 -8.33
C GLN A 66 -10.52 -13.05 -9.31
N SER A 67 -10.56 -12.71 -10.59
CA SER A 67 -9.83 -13.43 -11.63
C SER A 67 -8.30 -13.39 -11.38
N ALA A 68 -7.77 -12.26 -10.96
CA ALA A 68 -6.34 -12.10 -10.65
C ALA A 68 -5.92 -12.88 -9.40
N VAL A 69 -6.79 -12.99 -8.38
CA VAL A 69 -6.55 -13.86 -7.21
C VAL A 69 -6.48 -15.33 -7.64
N GLU A 70 -7.43 -15.78 -8.47
CA GLU A 70 -7.44 -17.16 -8.99
C GLU A 70 -6.18 -17.47 -9.79
N ALA A 71 -5.77 -16.58 -10.71
CA ALA A 71 -4.55 -16.72 -11.49
C ALA A 71 -3.30 -16.80 -10.60
N THR A 72 -3.24 -15.94 -9.56
CA THR A 72 -2.14 -15.96 -8.58
C THR A 72 -2.09 -17.30 -7.83
N LEU A 73 -3.22 -17.81 -7.37
CA LEU A 73 -3.31 -19.08 -6.66
C LEU A 73 -2.95 -20.28 -7.55
N LEU A 74 -3.40 -20.29 -8.79
CA LEU A 74 -3.03 -21.33 -9.77
C LEU A 74 -1.52 -21.38 -10.03
N THR A 75 -0.86 -20.21 -10.07
CA THR A 75 0.58 -20.11 -10.36
C THR A 75 1.44 -20.35 -9.13
N ALA A 76 1.02 -19.87 -7.97
CA ALA A 76 1.86 -19.81 -6.77
C ALA A 76 1.38 -20.70 -5.62
N GLY A 77 0.15 -21.19 -5.68
CA GLY A 77 -0.46 -22.08 -4.69
C GLY A 77 -0.99 -21.39 -3.43
N GLN A 78 -0.41 -20.26 -3.03
CA GLN A 78 -0.79 -19.54 -1.80
C GLN A 78 -0.47 -18.05 -1.93
N ILE A 79 -1.23 -17.21 -1.22
CA ILE A 79 -0.97 -15.78 -1.05
C ILE A 79 -0.66 -15.54 0.43
N HIS A 80 0.55 -15.07 0.73
CA HIS A 80 1.03 -14.83 2.10
C HIS A 80 0.93 -13.37 2.49
N ILE A 81 1.13 -12.47 1.51
CA ILE A 81 1.24 -11.02 1.74
C ILE A 81 0.34 -10.31 0.72
N LEU A 82 -0.44 -9.36 1.21
CA LEU A 82 -1.14 -8.37 0.38
C LEU A 82 -0.63 -6.98 0.74
N VAL A 83 -0.12 -6.26 -0.26
CA VAL A 83 0.21 -4.84 -0.13
C VAL A 83 -0.78 -4.02 -0.97
N ASN A 84 -1.73 -3.37 -0.31
CA ASN A 84 -2.62 -2.40 -0.94
C ASN A 84 -1.88 -1.06 -1.05
N ASN A 85 -1.34 -0.79 -2.23
CA ASN A 85 -0.57 0.41 -2.51
C ASN A 85 -1.18 1.28 -3.62
N ALA A 86 -1.96 0.72 -4.55
CA ALA A 86 -2.62 1.50 -5.59
C ALA A 86 -3.38 2.70 -5.00
N GLY A 87 -3.24 3.87 -5.63
CA GLY A 87 -3.88 5.09 -5.17
C GLY A 87 -3.66 6.26 -6.11
N ILE A 88 -4.49 7.28 -5.95
CA ILE A 88 -4.45 8.54 -6.70
C ILE A 88 -4.65 9.74 -5.75
N ASN A 89 -4.06 10.89 -6.06
CA ASN A 89 -4.21 12.07 -5.20
C ASN A 89 -5.56 12.79 -5.38
N GLY A 90 -6.13 12.74 -6.56
CA GLY A 90 -7.22 13.64 -6.95
C GLY A 90 -6.75 15.10 -7.10
N PRO A 91 -7.66 16.02 -7.49
CA PRO A 91 -7.35 17.42 -7.63
C PRO A 91 -7.23 18.12 -6.27
N GLN A 92 -6.48 19.25 -6.23
CA GLN A 92 -6.38 20.14 -5.07
C GLN A 92 -7.36 21.29 -5.22
N ILE A 93 -8.56 21.16 -4.68
CA ILE A 93 -9.69 22.08 -4.84
C ILE A 93 -10.38 22.25 -3.49
N PRO A 94 -10.84 23.48 -3.09
CA PRO A 94 -11.65 23.72 -1.90
C PRO A 94 -12.89 22.80 -1.87
N VAL A 95 -13.35 22.45 -0.67
CA VAL A 95 -14.40 21.44 -0.49
C VAL A 95 -15.73 21.81 -1.16
N GLU A 96 -16.07 23.10 -1.16
CA GLU A 96 -17.28 23.62 -1.78
C GLU A 96 -17.31 23.49 -3.31
N ASP A 97 -16.13 23.47 -3.94
CA ASP A 97 -15.95 23.36 -5.38
C ASP A 97 -15.47 21.97 -5.83
N TYR A 98 -15.28 21.03 -4.88
CA TYR A 98 -14.71 19.73 -5.18
C TYR A 98 -15.66 18.87 -6.02
N PRO A 99 -15.31 18.49 -7.28
CA PRO A 99 -16.23 17.77 -8.15
C PRO A 99 -16.59 16.40 -7.60
N LEU A 100 -17.88 16.05 -7.62
CA LEU A 100 -18.37 14.77 -7.10
C LEU A 100 -17.72 13.56 -7.80
N GLU A 101 -17.53 13.64 -9.10
CA GLU A 101 -16.88 12.58 -9.89
C GLU A 101 -15.44 12.31 -9.45
N ASN A 102 -14.68 13.36 -9.07
CA ASN A 102 -13.34 13.21 -8.55
C ASN A 102 -13.33 12.62 -7.12
N TRP A 103 -14.32 13.02 -6.30
CA TRP A 103 -14.53 12.41 -4.99
C TRP A 103 -14.79 10.90 -5.14
N GLU A 104 -15.75 10.52 -5.97
CA GLU A 104 -16.11 9.12 -6.18
C GLU A 104 -14.93 8.32 -6.73
N ARG A 105 -14.16 8.88 -7.67
CA ARG A 105 -12.98 8.23 -8.24
C ARG A 105 -11.88 7.99 -7.18
N VAL A 106 -11.58 8.98 -6.34
CA VAL A 106 -10.57 8.84 -5.28
C VAL A 106 -11.04 7.81 -4.24
N ILE A 107 -12.29 7.86 -3.79
CA ILE A 107 -12.84 6.88 -2.85
C ILE A 107 -12.82 5.47 -3.47
N ALA A 108 -13.16 5.32 -4.75
CA ALA A 108 -13.14 4.03 -5.43
C ALA A 108 -11.74 3.41 -5.43
N VAL A 109 -10.71 4.19 -5.81
CA VAL A 109 -9.34 3.68 -5.92
C VAL A 109 -8.66 3.55 -4.56
N ASP A 110 -8.74 4.58 -3.71
CA ASP A 110 -7.93 4.68 -2.51
C ASP A 110 -8.54 3.99 -1.27
N LEU A 111 -9.83 3.67 -1.31
CA LEU A 111 -10.51 3.01 -0.19
C LEU A 111 -11.30 1.77 -0.63
N THR A 112 -12.20 1.89 -1.60
CA THR A 112 -13.04 0.75 -2.01
C THR A 112 -12.19 -0.39 -2.59
N ALA A 113 -11.19 -0.09 -3.41
CA ALA A 113 -10.29 -1.10 -3.97
C ALA A 113 -9.49 -1.83 -2.88
N VAL A 114 -9.05 -1.12 -1.82
CA VAL A 114 -8.40 -1.74 -0.65
C VAL A 114 -9.32 -2.78 -0.01
N PHE A 115 -10.61 -2.45 0.14
CA PHE A 115 -11.62 -3.40 0.63
C PHE A 115 -11.80 -4.58 -0.33
N LEU A 116 -11.94 -4.34 -1.65
CA LEU A 116 -12.15 -5.39 -2.64
C LEU A 116 -11.01 -6.40 -2.68
N CYS A 117 -9.76 -5.93 -2.75
CA CYS A 117 -8.57 -6.78 -2.74
C CYS A 117 -8.49 -7.59 -1.43
N THR A 118 -8.66 -6.91 -0.30
CA THR A 118 -8.61 -7.56 1.03
C THR A 118 -9.70 -8.61 1.18
N ARG A 119 -10.95 -8.27 0.86
CA ARG A 119 -12.11 -9.16 0.94
C ARG A 119 -11.91 -10.43 0.13
N THR A 120 -11.35 -10.32 -1.07
CA THR A 120 -11.16 -11.46 -1.98
C THR A 120 -10.03 -12.37 -1.51
N ILE A 121 -8.96 -11.82 -0.91
CA ILE A 121 -7.78 -12.58 -0.51
C ILE A 121 -7.92 -13.21 0.89
N VAL A 122 -8.61 -12.54 1.82
CA VAL A 122 -8.74 -12.99 3.23
C VAL A 122 -9.25 -14.45 3.37
N PRO A 123 -10.23 -14.96 2.62
CA PRO A 123 -10.65 -16.35 2.75
C PRO A 123 -9.49 -17.35 2.54
N HIS A 124 -8.60 -17.09 1.59
CA HIS A 124 -7.43 -17.92 1.29
C HIS A 124 -6.38 -17.86 2.39
N MET A 125 -6.14 -16.65 2.95
CA MET A 125 -5.24 -16.48 4.09
C MET A 125 -5.80 -17.19 5.35
N LYS A 126 -7.11 -17.12 5.59
CA LYS A 126 -7.77 -17.85 6.70
C LYS A 126 -7.60 -19.35 6.56
N GLN A 127 -7.80 -19.89 5.37
CA GLN A 127 -7.61 -21.31 5.09
C GLN A 127 -6.16 -21.76 5.33
N ALA A 128 -5.19 -20.89 5.00
CA ALA A 128 -3.76 -21.15 5.20
C ALA A 128 -3.29 -20.94 6.65
N GLY A 129 -4.09 -20.29 7.51
CA GLY A 129 -3.69 -19.92 8.87
C GLY A 129 -2.56 -18.91 8.96
N TYR A 130 -2.34 -18.12 7.90
CA TYR A 130 -1.28 -17.12 7.82
C TYR A 130 -1.64 -16.02 6.83
N GLY A 131 -1.34 -14.78 7.19
CA GLY A 131 -1.45 -13.63 6.28
C GLY A 131 -0.79 -12.36 6.85
N ARG A 132 -0.34 -11.52 5.93
CA ARG A 132 0.17 -10.18 6.22
C ARG A 132 -0.49 -9.19 5.27
N ILE A 133 -1.33 -8.31 5.81
CA ILE A 133 -2.02 -7.27 5.03
C ILE A 133 -1.41 -5.94 5.42
N VAL A 134 -0.80 -5.26 4.46
CA VAL A 134 -0.18 -3.95 4.64
C VAL A 134 -0.84 -2.98 3.67
N SER A 135 -1.43 -1.89 4.17
CA SER A 135 -2.08 -0.89 3.32
C SER A 135 -1.37 0.45 3.41
N ILE A 136 -1.03 1.01 2.26
CA ILE A 136 -0.42 2.33 2.19
C ILE A 136 -1.52 3.38 2.35
N ALA A 137 -1.59 3.94 3.56
CA ALA A 137 -2.39 5.10 3.87
C ALA A 137 -1.60 6.38 3.51
N SER A 138 -1.66 7.38 4.35
CA SER A 138 -0.91 8.63 4.20
C SER A 138 -0.91 9.37 5.52
N GLN A 139 0.09 10.20 5.75
CA GLN A 139 0.07 11.22 6.79
C GLN A 139 -1.19 12.13 6.67
N ALA A 140 -1.67 12.36 5.43
CA ALA A 140 -2.92 13.08 5.17
C ALA A 140 -4.16 12.44 5.83
N GLY A 141 -4.16 11.11 5.99
CA GLY A 141 -5.24 10.40 6.71
C GLY A 141 -5.18 10.56 8.23
N LYS A 142 -4.08 11.05 8.80
CA LYS A 142 -3.92 11.35 10.22
C LYS A 142 -4.19 12.83 10.52
N GLU A 143 -3.58 13.75 9.77
CA GLU A 143 -3.60 15.18 10.08
C GLU A 143 -4.62 15.97 9.25
N GLY A 144 -4.99 15.46 8.08
CA GLY A 144 -5.72 16.22 7.07
C GLY A 144 -4.82 17.24 6.35
N ILE A 145 -5.06 17.42 5.07
CA ILE A 145 -4.41 18.41 4.22
C ILE A 145 -5.51 19.23 3.54
N ALA A 146 -5.36 20.55 3.51
CA ALA A 146 -6.32 21.42 2.86
C ALA A 146 -6.45 21.09 1.37
N ASN A 147 -7.66 21.25 0.82
CA ASN A 147 -8.00 21.12 -0.59
C ASN A 147 -7.88 19.71 -1.21
N VAL A 148 -7.69 18.66 -0.40
CA VAL A 148 -7.64 17.26 -0.85
C VAL A 148 -8.63 16.41 -0.05
N SER A 149 -9.85 16.87 0.08
CA SER A 149 -10.87 16.29 0.98
C SER A 149 -11.14 14.80 0.73
N ALA A 150 -11.27 14.37 -0.53
CA ALA A 150 -11.49 12.98 -0.88
C ALA A 150 -10.31 12.08 -0.49
N TYR A 151 -9.09 12.54 -0.76
CA TYR A 151 -7.87 11.82 -0.40
C TYR A 151 -7.72 11.66 1.12
N ASN A 152 -7.94 12.74 1.89
CA ASN A 152 -7.93 12.70 3.35
C ASN A 152 -8.94 11.66 3.86
N ALA A 153 -10.18 11.71 3.36
CA ALA A 153 -11.25 10.79 3.76
C ALA A 153 -10.89 9.33 3.43
N ALA A 154 -10.41 9.07 2.21
CA ALA A 154 -10.01 7.72 1.79
C ALA A 154 -8.87 7.18 2.65
N LYS A 155 -7.79 7.95 2.85
CA LYS A 155 -6.61 7.49 3.62
C LYS A 155 -6.91 7.36 5.12
N ALA A 156 -7.77 8.19 5.70
CA ALA A 156 -8.30 8.00 7.04
C ALA A 156 -9.18 6.73 7.12
N GLY A 157 -10.01 6.50 6.10
CA GLY A 157 -10.82 5.29 5.96
C GLY A 157 -9.97 4.01 5.92
N VAL A 158 -8.85 4.02 5.20
CA VAL A 158 -7.89 2.88 5.17
C VAL A 158 -7.35 2.58 6.58
N ILE A 159 -6.94 3.61 7.35
CA ILE A 159 -6.46 3.41 8.73
C ILE A 159 -7.55 2.77 9.60
N GLY A 160 -8.79 3.29 9.51
CA GLY A 160 -9.93 2.75 10.24
C GLY A 160 -10.27 1.31 9.82
N PHE A 161 -10.25 1.02 8.52
CA PHE A 161 -10.50 -0.30 7.96
C PHE A 161 -9.46 -1.32 8.46
N MET A 162 -8.16 -1.01 8.41
CA MET A 162 -7.10 -1.89 8.92
C MET A 162 -7.27 -2.19 10.42
N LYS A 163 -7.65 -1.20 11.23
CA LYS A 163 -7.95 -1.39 12.65
C LYS A 163 -9.13 -2.35 12.86
N GLY A 164 -10.21 -2.18 12.11
CA GLY A 164 -11.40 -3.03 12.20
C GLY A 164 -11.08 -4.48 11.89
N ILE A 165 -10.54 -4.76 10.69
CA ILE A 165 -10.26 -6.13 10.25
C ILE A 165 -9.13 -6.81 11.05
N SER A 166 -8.24 -6.05 11.69
CA SER A 166 -7.20 -6.63 12.54
C SER A 166 -7.80 -7.47 13.68
N SER A 167 -8.90 -7.00 14.28
CA SER A 167 -9.61 -7.72 15.33
C SER A 167 -10.33 -8.97 14.80
N GLU A 168 -10.84 -8.91 13.56
CA GLU A 168 -11.51 -10.06 12.92
C GLU A 168 -10.56 -11.17 12.49
N LEU A 169 -9.30 -10.83 12.22
CA LEU A 169 -8.34 -11.70 11.55
C LEU A 169 -7.27 -12.28 12.49
N ALA A 170 -7.10 -11.73 13.67
CA ALA A 170 -6.04 -12.10 14.62
C ALA A 170 -6.03 -13.59 14.98
N SER A 171 -7.22 -14.19 15.22
CA SER A 171 -7.34 -15.61 15.56
C SER A 171 -6.95 -16.57 14.42
N PHE A 172 -6.80 -16.06 13.20
CA PHE A 172 -6.38 -16.83 12.02
C PHE A 172 -4.88 -16.68 11.71
N GLY A 173 -4.09 -16.06 12.60
CA GLY A 173 -2.67 -15.82 12.35
C GLY A 173 -2.40 -14.72 11.29
N ILE A 174 -3.40 -13.87 11.02
CA ILE A 174 -3.32 -12.79 10.03
C ILE A 174 -3.16 -11.46 10.75
N THR A 175 -2.19 -10.65 10.32
CA THR A 175 -2.05 -9.26 10.78
C THR A 175 -2.46 -8.29 9.69
N ALA A 176 -3.09 -7.18 10.07
CA ALA A 176 -3.51 -6.11 9.17
C ALA A 176 -3.05 -4.77 9.73
N ASN A 177 -2.19 -4.06 8.98
CA ASN A 177 -1.58 -2.82 9.42
C ASN A 177 -1.59 -1.77 8.30
N SER A 178 -1.53 -0.50 8.68
CA SER A 178 -1.35 0.61 7.75
C SER A 178 0.02 1.26 7.90
N ILE A 179 0.52 1.86 6.81
CA ILE A 179 1.72 2.69 6.79
C ILE A 179 1.32 4.07 6.33
N THR A 180 1.80 5.11 7.00
CA THR A 180 1.47 6.52 6.72
C THR A 180 2.73 7.28 6.30
N PRO A 181 3.12 7.19 5.02
CA PRO A 181 4.21 8.00 4.50
C PRO A 181 3.80 9.47 4.35
N THR A 182 4.79 10.34 4.38
CA THR A 182 4.72 11.70 3.85
C THR A 182 5.10 11.71 2.37
N LEU A 183 5.24 12.93 1.78
CA LEU A 183 5.73 13.07 0.41
C LEU A 183 7.13 12.45 0.28
N ALA A 184 7.29 11.57 -0.69
CA ALA A 184 8.57 10.96 -1.02
C ALA A 184 9.12 11.48 -2.35
N GLU A 185 10.42 11.34 -2.52
CA GLU A 185 11.11 11.66 -3.77
C GLU A 185 10.71 10.66 -4.86
N THR A 186 9.69 11.04 -5.65
CA THR A 186 9.17 10.27 -6.79
C THR A 186 9.05 11.18 -8.01
N ASP A 187 8.80 10.61 -9.18
CA ASP A 187 8.55 11.39 -10.40
C ASP A 187 7.37 12.36 -10.26
N LEU A 188 6.45 12.09 -9.34
CA LEU A 188 5.33 12.99 -9.03
C LEU A 188 5.77 14.37 -8.55
N MET A 189 6.96 14.48 -7.96
CA MET A 189 7.54 15.77 -7.55
C MET A 189 7.81 16.73 -8.71
N LYS A 190 8.02 16.20 -9.91
CA LYS A 190 8.26 17.05 -11.11
C LYS A 190 7.05 17.93 -11.45
N GLU A 191 5.88 17.60 -10.90
CA GLU A 191 4.62 18.33 -11.08
C GLU A 191 4.37 19.38 -9.97
N MET A 192 5.25 19.43 -8.94
CA MET A 192 5.09 20.30 -7.77
C MET A 192 6.04 21.51 -7.84
N SER A 193 5.60 22.64 -7.26
CA SER A 193 6.45 23.82 -7.16
C SER A 193 7.54 23.65 -6.09
N ASP A 194 8.70 24.30 -6.30
CA ASP A 194 9.80 24.29 -5.33
C ASP A 194 9.37 24.83 -3.96
N ASP A 195 8.53 25.86 -3.92
CA ASP A 195 8.00 26.43 -2.67
C ASP A 195 7.14 25.43 -1.90
N TYR A 196 6.33 24.61 -2.61
CA TYR A 196 5.53 23.57 -1.98
C TYR A 196 6.41 22.48 -1.36
N ILE A 197 7.44 22.06 -2.10
CA ILE A 197 8.43 21.07 -1.64
C ILE A 197 9.20 21.61 -0.43
N ALA A 198 9.66 22.87 -0.49
CA ALA A 198 10.34 23.52 0.62
C ALA A 198 9.46 23.58 1.88
N GLY A 199 8.20 23.96 1.73
CA GLY A 199 7.24 23.99 2.85
C GLY A 199 6.96 22.61 3.46
N ILE A 200 7.07 21.53 2.70
CA ILE A 200 6.97 20.16 3.25
C ILE A 200 8.23 19.82 4.05
N LYS A 201 9.43 20.11 3.50
CA LYS A 201 10.70 19.87 4.20
C LYS A 201 10.76 20.63 5.53
N GLU A 202 10.31 21.88 5.56
CA GLU A 202 10.28 22.71 6.77
C GLU A 202 9.38 22.10 7.86
N ARG A 203 8.24 21.53 7.49
CA ARG A 203 7.31 20.88 8.43
C ARG A 203 7.73 19.48 8.84
N THR A 204 8.70 18.88 8.16
CA THR A 204 9.25 17.57 8.48
C THR A 204 10.42 17.72 9.45
N LEU A 205 10.34 17.14 10.65
CA LEU A 205 11.39 17.32 11.68
C LEU A 205 12.77 16.82 11.21
N MET A 206 12.82 15.83 10.32
CA MET A 206 14.07 15.36 9.70
C MET A 206 14.61 16.32 8.61
N GLY A 207 13.88 17.39 8.25
CA GLY A 207 14.33 18.43 7.32
C GLY A 207 14.50 17.99 5.86
N ARG A 208 14.00 16.82 5.49
CA ARG A 208 14.08 16.24 4.14
C ARG A 208 12.81 15.51 3.74
N LEU A 209 12.70 15.18 2.48
CA LEU A 209 11.65 14.28 2.00
C LEU A 209 11.97 12.82 2.35
N CYS A 210 10.95 12.00 2.34
CA CYS A 210 11.07 10.55 2.48
C CYS A 210 11.69 9.98 1.18
N GLN A 211 12.49 8.93 1.31
CA GLN A 211 12.94 8.13 0.18
C GLN A 211 11.96 6.96 -0.03
N VAL A 212 11.73 6.55 -1.28
CA VAL A 212 10.81 5.44 -1.57
C VAL A 212 11.27 4.13 -0.91
N GLU A 213 12.56 3.95 -0.77
CA GLU A 213 13.19 2.80 -0.12
C GLU A 213 12.87 2.73 1.38
N GLU A 214 12.72 3.87 2.06
CA GLU A 214 12.37 3.91 3.49
C GLU A 214 10.94 3.39 3.72
N VAL A 215 10.03 3.69 2.79
CA VAL A 215 8.67 3.13 2.81
C VAL A 215 8.71 1.64 2.48
N ALA A 216 9.49 1.23 1.48
CA ALA A 216 9.65 -0.17 1.10
C ALA A 216 10.26 -1.02 2.23
N ASP A 217 11.22 -0.46 2.98
CA ASP A 217 11.81 -1.11 4.15
C ASP A 217 10.79 -1.33 5.27
N MET A 218 9.98 -0.30 5.56
CA MET A 218 8.91 -0.40 6.55
C MET A 218 7.87 -1.46 6.13
N VAL A 219 7.45 -1.47 4.86
CA VAL A 219 6.53 -2.49 4.34
C VAL A 219 7.12 -3.88 4.50
N ALA A 220 8.38 -4.08 4.12
CA ALA A 220 9.05 -5.37 4.23
C ALA A 220 9.18 -5.84 5.69
N PHE A 221 9.40 -4.92 6.64
CA PHE A 221 9.37 -5.24 8.06
C PHE A 221 7.98 -5.64 8.54
N VAL A 222 6.96 -4.83 8.25
CA VAL A 222 5.58 -5.06 8.70
C VAL A 222 4.98 -6.33 8.09
N ALA A 223 5.35 -6.66 6.84
CA ALA A 223 4.96 -7.90 6.17
C ALA A 223 5.74 -9.14 6.62
N SER A 224 6.80 -8.99 7.41
CA SER A 224 7.66 -10.10 7.81
C SER A 224 7.17 -10.82 9.08
N PRO A 225 7.66 -12.04 9.34
CA PRO A 225 7.45 -12.72 10.62
C PRO A 225 8.00 -11.95 11.83
N ALA A 226 8.95 -11.05 11.65
CA ALA A 226 9.50 -10.22 12.73
C ALA A 226 8.46 -9.23 13.31
N CYS A 227 7.42 -8.88 12.55
CA CYS A 227 6.30 -8.03 12.97
C CYS A 227 5.05 -8.86 13.30
N SER A 228 5.21 -9.98 14.02
CA SER A 228 4.13 -10.95 14.26
C SER A 228 3.15 -10.54 15.36
N TYR A 229 3.50 -9.57 16.20
CA TYR A 229 2.68 -9.14 17.36
C TYR A 229 2.09 -7.75 17.20
N SER A 230 2.13 -7.18 15.98
CA SER A 230 1.51 -5.90 15.66
C SER A 230 0.38 -6.12 14.65
N SER A 231 -0.84 -5.79 15.04
CA SER A 231 -2.02 -5.80 14.17
C SER A 231 -2.92 -4.62 14.54
N GLY A 232 -3.50 -3.95 13.53
CA GLY A 232 -4.25 -2.72 13.69
C GLY A 232 -3.38 -1.48 13.92
N ALA A 233 -2.06 -1.62 13.81
CA ALA A 233 -1.14 -0.50 13.99
C ALA A 233 -1.10 0.41 12.75
N CYS A 234 -0.76 1.67 13.01
CA CYS A 234 -0.47 2.66 11.98
C CYS A 234 1.01 3.03 12.11
N PHE A 235 1.84 2.49 11.22
CA PHE A 235 3.28 2.73 11.22
C PHE A 235 3.59 4.05 10.50
N ASP A 236 4.13 5.00 11.24
CA ASP A 236 4.45 6.31 10.73
C ASP A 236 5.79 6.34 9.98
N VAL A 237 5.78 6.90 8.76
CA VAL A 237 6.98 7.17 7.94
C VAL A 237 6.93 8.63 7.47
N SER A 238 6.72 9.54 8.44
CA SER A 238 6.56 10.98 8.16
C SER A 238 7.78 11.83 8.49
N GLY A 239 8.88 11.23 8.93
CA GLY A 239 10.08 11.97 9.35
C GLY A 239 9.83 12.84 10.60
N GLY A 240 8.92 12.37 11.49
CA GLY A 240 8.54 13.04 12.73
C GLY A 240 7.47 14.12 12.56
N ARG A 241 6.88 14.28 11.36
CA ARG A 241 5.84 15.28 11.11
C ARG A 241 4.55 14.94 11.83
N ALA A 242 4.09 13.70 11.75
CA ALA A 242 2.90 13.24 12.48
C ALA A 242 3.28 12.82 13.91
N GLN A 243 2.57 13.35 14.91
CA GLN A 243 2.90 13.14 16.33
C GLN A 243 2.00 12.12 17.04
N TYR A 244 1.11 11.42 16.33
CA TYR A 244 0.19 10.43 16.93
C TYR A 244 -0.09 9.26 15.99
#